data_7ca3101f50577d9a7737f7d84bf49aba
#
_entry.id   7ca3101f50577d9a7737f7d84bf49aba
#
_cell.length_a   1.000
_cell.length_b   1.000
_cell.length_c   1.000
_cell.angle_alpha   90.00
_cell.angle_beta   90.00
_cell.angle_gamma   90.00
#
_symmetry.space_group_name_H-M   'P 1'
#
loop_
_entity.id
_entity.type
_entity.pdbx_description
1 polymer ?
#
loop_
_entity_poly.entity_id
_entity_poly.type
_entity_poly.pdbx_seq_one_letter_code
_entity_poly.pdbx_strand_id
1 'polypeptide(L)'
;MAGANWRDDIDRAAKAKAFLREPLVVEAFEKLEADFIDAWKNTAVADTENRERIFHLLQALNALRGHFKTVIESGKIAQVNLDNQQRG
;
A
#
# COMPACT_ATOMS: atom_id res chain seq x y z
N MET A 1 -22.06 15.83 1.63
CA MET A 1 -21.50 15.52 1.53
C MET A 1 -20.69 15.33 0.88
N ALA A 2 -20.48 15.63 1.13
CA ALA A 2 -19.74 15.47 0.47
C ALA A 2 -19.52 14.52 -0.18
N GLY A 3 -20.09 14.29 -0.16
CA GLY A 3 -20.15 13.32 -0.91
C GLY A 3 -18.98 12.89 -1.56
N ALA A 4 -19.09 11.97 -2.24
CA ALA A 4 -18.02 11.39 -2.93
C ALA A 4 -17.52 12.33 -4.01
N ASN A 5 -16.33 12.82 -3.85
CA ASN A 5 -15.65 13.49 -4.93
C ASN A 5 -14.95 12.42 -5.77
N TRP A 6 -15.69 11.84 -6.68
CA TRP A 6 -15.19 10.73 -7.50
C TRP A 6 -13.98 11.13 -8.34
N ARG A 7 -13.94 12.36 -8.80
CA ARG A 7 -12.79 12.85 -9.60
C ARG A 7 -11.54 12.95 -8.76
N ASP A 8 -11.67 13.35 -7.50
CA ASP A 8 -10.55 13.38 -6.57
C ASP A 8 -10.03 11.97 -6.29
N ASP A 9 -10.94 11.02 -6.06
CA ASP A 9 -10.56 9.63 -5.84
C ASP A 9 -9.85 9.02 -7.04
N ILE A 10 -10.32 9.33 -8.25
CA ILE A 10 -9.70 8.89 -9.50
C ILE A 10 -8.30 9.48 -9.64
N ASP A 11 -8.14 10.78 -9.36
CA ASP A 11 -6.85 11.46 -9.43
C ASP A 11 -5.87 10.88 -8.41
N ARG A 12 -6.32 10.68 -7.18
CA ARG A 12 -5.49 10.07 -6.13
C ARG A 12 -5.06 8.65 -6.50
N ALA A 13 -5.96 7.87 -7.11
CA ALA A 13 -5.66 6.52 -7.57
C ALA A 13 -4.57 6.53 -8.65
N ALA A 14 -4.64 7.48 -9.58
CA ALA A 14 -3.63 7.64 -10.61
C ALA A 14 -2.26 7.95 -10.02
N LYS A 15 -2.23 8.84 -9.02
CA LYS A 15 -0.98 9.19 -8.32
C LYS A 15 -0.42 7.99 -7.54
N ALA A 16 -1.28 7.23 -6.88
CA ALA A 16 -0.87 6.04 -6.14
C ALA A 16 -0.28 4.98 -7.08
N LYS A 17 -0.92 4.76 -8.22
CA LYS A 17 -0.39 3.83 -9.24
C LYS A 17 0.97 4.28 -9.75
N ALA A 18 1.12 5.55 -10.07
CA ALA A 18 2.38 6.08 -10.55
C ALA A 18 3.49 5.92 -9.51
N PHE A 19 3.16 6.20 -8.24
CA PHE A 19 4.09 6.05 -7.14
C PHE A 19 4.56 4.59 -6.99
N LEU A 20 3.63 3.64 -7.00
CA LEU A 20 3.97 2.23 -6.83
C LEU A 20 4.73 1.63 -8.02
N ARG A 21 4.72 2.30 -9.17
CA ARG A 21 5.44 1.87 -10.37
C ARG A 21 6.81 2.55 -10.50
N GLU A 22 7.08 3.56 -9.70
CA GLU A 22 8.36 4.26 -9.72
C GLU A 22 9.46 3.26 -9.34
N PRO A 23 10.49 3.08 -10.20
CA PRO A 23 11.51 2.06 -9.98
C PRO A 23 12.20 2.14 -8.63
N LEU A 24 12.50 3.35 -8.13
CA LEU A 24 13.14 3.51 -6.82
C LEU A 24 12.20 3.13 -5.69
N VAL A 25 10.89 3.34 -5.85
CA VAL A 25 9.90 2.94 -4.85
C VAL A 25 9.76 1.43 -4.81
N VAL A 26 9.68 0.80 -5.98
CA VAL A 26 9.63 -0.67 -6.08
C VAL A 26 10.86 -1.28 -5.41
N GLU A 27 12.03 -0.78 -5.75
CA GLU A 27 13.30 -1.22 -5.15
C GLU A 27 13.28 -1.06 -3.63
N ALA A 28 12.82 0.09 -3.14
CA ALA A 28 12.80 0.37 -1.70
C ALA A 28 11.89 -0.61 -0.96
N PHE A 29 10.68 -0.85 -1.46
CA PHE A 29 9.77 -1.80 -0.82
C PHE A 29 10.32 -3.22 -0.83
N GLU A 30 10.87 -3.65 -1.96
CA GLU A 30 11.44 -5.00 -2.09
C GLU A 30 12.65 -5.17 -1.17
N LYS A 31 13.52 -4.16 -1.12
CA LYS A 31 14.71 -4.21 -0.28
C LYS A 31 14.35 -4.24 1.19
N LEU A 32 13.44 -3.38 1.63
CA LEU A 32 13.02 -3.35 3.04
C LEU A 32 12.38 -4.67 3.45
N GLU A 33 11.52 -5.22 2.60
CA GLU A 33 10.90 -6.51 2.89
C GLU A 33 11.96 -7.59 3.04
N ALA A 34 12.89 -7.67 2.10
CA ALA A 34 13.96 -8.66 2.13
C ALA A 34 14.84 -8.48 3.36
N ASP A 35 15.19 -7.25 3.71
CA ASP A 35 16.03 -6.95 4.87
C ASP A 35 15.34 -7.34 6.18
N PHE A 36 14.06 -7.07 6.31
CA PHE A 36 13.30 -7.45 7.51
C PHE A 36 13.15 -8.96 7.63
N ILE A 37 12.89 -9.65 6.53
CA ILE A 37 12.80 -11.12 6.52
C ILE A 37 14.15 -11.73 6.91
N ASP A 38 15.22 -11.22 6.35
CA ASP A 38 16.59 -11.66 6.66
C ASP A 38 16.91 -11.44 8.14
N ALA A 39 16.60 -10.25 8.64
CA ALA A 39 16.81 -9.93 10.05
C ALA A 39 16.03 -10.88 10.95
N TRP A 40 14.79 -11.19 10.58
CA TRP A 40 13.97 -12.12 11.35
C TRP A 40 14.55 -13.54 11.34
N LYS A 41 15.00 -14.00 10.19
CA LYS A 41 15.63 -15.33 10.07
C LYS A 41 16.89 -15.48 10.89
N ASN A 42 17.61 -14.38 11.10
CA ASN A 42 18.86 -14.37 11.84
C ASN A 42 18.67 -14.17 13.35
N THR A 43 17.44 -13.98 13.82
CA THR A 43 17.19 -13.91 15.27
C THR A 43 17.25 -15.31 15.89
N ALA A 44 17.72 -15.36 17.14
CA ALA A 44 17.67 -16.59 17.91
C ALA A 44 16.20 -16.94 18.21
N VAL A 45 15.86 -18.23 18.20
CA VAL A 45 14.50 -18.69 18.48
C VAL A 45 14.00 -18.18 19.84
N ALA A 46 14.88 -18.10 20.81
CA ALA A 46 14.53 -17.65 22.17
C ALA A 46 14.39 -16.14 22.30
N ASP A 47 14.83 -15.38 21.30
CA ASP A 47 14.78 -13.91 21.33
C ASP A 47 13.42 -13.42 20.81
N THR A 48 12.38 -13.72 21.58
CA THR A 48 11.00 -13.42 21.18
C THR A 48 10.75 -11.93 21.03
N GLU A 49 11.33 -11.11 21.89
CA GLU A 49 11.15 -9.66 21.86
C GLU A 49 11.65 -9.06 20.52
N ASN A 50 12.84 -9.43 20.10
CA ASN A 50 13.41 -8.92 18.87
C ASN A 50 12.66 -9.47 17.65
N ARG A 51 12.25 -10.74 17.69
CA ARG A 51 11.47 -11.36 16.62
C ARG A 51 10.13 -10.66 16.44
N GLU A 52 9.45 -10.33 17.54
CA GLU A 52 8.18 -9.61 17.49
C GLU A 52 8.35 -8.20 16.92
N ARG A 53 9.42 -7.52 17.32
CA ARG A 53 9.70 -6.17 16.79
C ARG A 53 9.84 -6.20 15.28
N ILE A 54 10.60 -7.14 14.75
CA ILE A 54 10.80 -7.26 13.31
C ILE A 54 9.51 -7.64 12.61
N PHE A 55 8.72 -8.51 13.21
CA PHE A 55 7.41 -8.87 12.66
C PHE A 55 6.50 -7.65 12.54
N HIS A 56 6.49 -6.79 13.56
CA HIS A 56 5.71 -5.56 13.53
C HIS A 56 6.19 -4.59 12.43
N LEU A 57 7.50 -4.54 12.18
CA LEU A 57 8.05 -3.74 11.08
C LEU A 57 7.56 -4.25 9.73
N LEU A 58 7.54 -5.56 9.54
CA LEU A 58 6.99 -6.19 8.34
C LEU A 58 5.51 -5.86 8.16
N GLN A 59 4.74 -5.94 9.25
CA GLN A 59 3.32 -5.58 9.23
C GLN A 59 3.11 -4.12 8.86
N ALA A 60 3.94 -3.23 9.42
CA ALA A 60 3.86 -1.79 9.10
C ALA A 60 4.16 -1.53 7.63
N LEU A 61 5.17 -2.20 7.07
CA LEU A 61 5.49 -2.08 5.66
C LEU A 61 4.34 -2.54 4.78
N ASN A 62 3.73 -3.66 5.13
CA ASN A 62 2.57 -4.18 4.40
C ASN A 62 1.35 -3.27 4.53
N ALA A 63 1.16 -2.67 5.70
CA ALA A 63 0.06 -1.72 5.92
C ALA A 63 0.23 -0.47 5.05
N LEU A 64 1.46 0.03 4.94
CA LEU A 64 1.76 1.18 4.07
C LEU A 64 1.45 0.84 2.60
N ARG A 65 1.93 -0.31 2.15
CA ARG A 65 1.66 -0.79 0.79
C ARG A 65 0.16 -0.95 0.56
N GLY A 66 -0.53 -1.50 1.55
CA GLY A 66 -1.98 -1.70 1.51
C GLY A 66 -2.76 -0.41 1.44
N HIS A 67 -2.27 0.66 2.05
CA HIS A 67 -2.90 1.97 1.97
C HIS A 67 -2.99 2.45 0.51
N PHE A 68 -1.90 2.34 -0.23
CA PHE A 68 -1.89 2.75 -1.64
C PHE A 68 -2.83 1.87 -2.47
N LYS A 69 -2.89 0.57 -2.19
CA LYS A 69 -3.82 -0.33 -2.87
C LYS A 69 -5.28 0.05 -2.60
N THR A 70 -5.58 0.47 -1.38
CA THR A 70 -6.92 0.95 -1.02
C THR A 70 -7.27 2.22 -1.81
N VAL A 71 -6.34 3.14 -1.94
CA VAL A 71 -6.54 4.37 -2.74
C VAL A 71 -6.84 4.01 -4.20
N ILE A 72 -6.11 3.05 -4.75
CA ILE A 72 -6.31 2.59 -6.13
C ILE A 72 -7.69 1.95 -6.30
N GLU A 73 -8.11 1.12 -5.34
CA GLU A 73 -9.45 0.50 -5.37
C GLU A 73 -10.56 1.54 -5.28
N SER A 74 -10.39 2.55 -4.42
CA SER A 74 -11.34 3.66 -4.33
C SER A 74 -11.48 4.38 -5.65
N GLY A 75 -10.39 4.55 -6.38
CA GLY A 75 -10.42 5.16 -7.71
C GLY A 75 -11.16 4.32 -8.73
N LYS A 76 -11.03 3.00 -8.68
CA LYS A 76 -11.77 2.09 -9.54
C LYS A 76 -13.28 2.20 -9.30
N ILE A 77 -13.67 2.20 -8.03
CA ILE A 77 -15.08 2.33 -7.63
C ILE A 77 -15.61 3.68 -8.08
N ALA A 78 -14.83 4.76 -7.87
CA ALA A 78 -15.21 6.10 -8.28
C ALA A 78 -15.40 6.19 -9.80
N GLN A 79 -14.53 5.54 -10.57
CA GLN A 79 -14.64 5.53 -12.03
C GLN A 79 -15.92 4.85 -12.48
N VAL A 80 -16.27 3.72 -11.89
CA VAL A 80 -17.51 3.01 -12.20
C VAL A 80 -18.73 3.89 -11.88
N ASN A 81 -18.72 4.54 -10.72
CA ASN A 81 -19.82 5.41 -10.30
C ASN A 81 -19.96 6.62 -11.24
N LEU A 82 -18.85 7.22 -11.62
CA LEU A 82 -18.84 8.35 -12.54
C LEU A 82 -19.37 7.94 -13.92
N ASP A 83 -18.93 6.80 -14.44
CA ASP A 83 -19.39 6.28 -15.72
C ASP A 83 -20.89 6.00 -15.69
N ASN A 84 -21.40 5.40 -14.62
CA ASN A 84 -22.82 5.13 -14.46
C ASN A 84 -23.63 6.43 -14.38
N GLN A 85 -23.11 7.44 -13.70
CA GLN A 85 -23.77 8.73 -13.61
C GLN A 85 -23.85 9.42 -14.97
N GLN A 86 -22.79 9.31 -15.76
CA GLN A 86 -22.72 9.93 -17.09
C GLN A 86 -23.62 9.22 -18.10
N ARG A 87 -23.90 7.95 -17.90
CA ARG A 87 -24.81 7.20 -18.76
C ARG A 87 -26.25 7.55 -18.54
N GLY A 88 -26.56 7.87 -17.32
CA GLY A 88 -27.90 8.03 -16.87
C GLY A 88 -28.61 9.23 -17.29
#